data_7c663c27692520f4a13a5a73eefa5568
#
_entry.id   7c663c27692520f4a13a5a73eefa5568
#
_cell.length_a   1.000
_cell.length_b   1.000
_cell.length_c   1.000
_cell.angle_alpha   90.00
_cell.angle_beta   90.00
_cell.angle_gamma   90.00
#
_symmetry.space_group_name_H-M   'P 1'
#
loop_
_entity.id
_entity.type
_entity.pdbx_description
1 polymer ?
#
loop_
_entity_poly.entity_id
_entity_poly.type
_entity_poly.pdbx_seq_one_letter_code
_entity_poly.pdbx_strand_id
1 'polypeptide(L)' 'MPVFLDAHSMKDFDEQTLQKAQNSPIDEFGVKHQNILYNAEADKIFCLLDAPNKEAVKNHHEKKYGIKCEWIMEVKTTA' A
#
# COMPACT_ATOMS: atom_id res chain seq x y z
N MET A 1 -12.94 7.81 4.96
CA MET A 1 -12.79 6.57 4.16
C MET A 1 -12.27 5.45 5.04
N PRO A 2 -12.60 4.19 4.74
CA PRO A 2 -11.99 3.06 5.44
C PRO A 2 -10.47 3.06 5.31
N VAL A 3 -9.81 2.43 6.27
CA VAL A 3 -8.36 2.29 6.28
C VAL A 3 -8.02 0.82 6.13
N PHE A 4 -7.04 0.53 5.28
CA PHE A 4 -6.60 -0.83 5.02
C PHE A 4 -5.11 -0.98 5.27
N LEU A 5 -4.74 -2.15 5.77
CA LEU A 5 -3.35 -2.55 5.91
C LEU A 5 -3.11 -3.73 4.96
N ASP A 6 -2.03 -3.67 4.21
CA ASP A 6 -1.64 -4.78 3.35
C ASP A 6 -0.16 -5.12 3.52
N ALA A 7 0.21 -6.29 3.03
CA ALA A 7 1.59 -6.74 3.04
C ALA A 7 1.94 -7.33 1.68
N HIS A 8 3.15 -7.03 1.22
CA HIS A 8 3.69 -7.64 0.00
C HIS A 8 5.21 -7.59 0.03
N SER A 9 5.84 -8.24 -0.96
CA SER A 9 7.30 -8.23 -1.06
C SER A 9 7.80 -6.88 -1.58
N MET A 10 9.06 -6.58 -1.34
CA MET A 10 9.69 -5.37 -1.87
C MET A 10 9.97 -5.45 -3.37
N LYS A 11 10.19 -6.65 -3.87
CA LYS A 11 10.59 -6.84 -5.28
C LYS A 11 11.71 -5.87 -5.65
N ASP A 12 11.46 -5.05 -6.67
CA ASP A 12 12.43 -4.08 -7.18
C ASP A 12 12.23 -2.68 -6.62
N PHE A 13 11.40 -2.53 -5.59
CA PHE A 13 11.16 -1.23 -4.98
C PHE A 13 12.34 -0.81 -4.11
N ASP A 14 12.82 0.37 -4.36
CA ASP A 14 13.82 0.99 -3.50
C ASP A 14 13.15 2.06 -2.61
N GLU A 15 13.93 2.62 -1.72
CA GLU A 15 13.43 3.65 -0.79
C GLU A 15 12.88 4.87 -1.53
N GLN A 16 13.50 5.26 -2.63
CA GLN A 16 13.04 6.40 -3.43
C GLN A 16 11.65 6.16 -4.01
N THR A 17 11.40 4.96 -4.52
CA THR A 17 10.09 4.58 -5.05
C THR A 17 9.03 4.62 -3.96
N LEU A 18 9.37 4.13 -2.77
CA LEU A 18 8.45 4.15 -1.63
C LEU A 18 8.16 5.57 -1.17
N GLN A 19 9.15 6.46 -1.16
CA GLN A 19 8.95 7.87 -0.84
C GLN A 19 8.01 8.55 -1.83
N LYS A 20 8.16 8.26 -3.10
CA LYS A 20 7.26 8.80 -4.14
C LYS A 20 5.83 8.31 -3.92
N ALA A 21 5.65 7.03 -3.63
CA ALA A 21 4.33 6.46 -3.36
C ALA A 21 3.70 7.11 -2.13
N GLN A 22 4.48 7.29 -1.06
CA GLN A 22 4.02 7.95 0.16
C GLN A 22 3.51 9.37 -0.10
N ASN A 23 4.19 10.11 -0.97
CA ASN A 23 3.88 11.50 -1.26
C ASN A 23 2.90 11.69 -2.41
N SER A 24 2.44 10.59 -3.02
CA SER A 24 1.50 10.66 -4.13
C SER A 24 0.12 11.08 -3.66
N PRO A 25 -0.62 11.87 -4.48
CA PRO A 25 -2.01 12.19 -4.16
C PRO A 25 -2.87 10.94 -4.31
N ILE A 26 -4.15 11.09 -3.95
CA ILE A 26 -5.13 10.03 -4.18
C ILE A 26 -5.13 9.62 -5.66
N ASP A 27 -5.12 8.33 -5.92
CA ASP A 27 -5.00 7.84 -7.30
C ASP A 27 -6.38 7.55 -7.93
N GLU A 28 -6.36 6.99 -9.15
CA GLU A 28 -7.57 6.67 -9.92
C GLU A 28 -8.45 5.61 -9.25
N PHE A 29 -7.91 4.83 -8.33
CA PHE A 29 -8.67 3.83 -7.58
C PHE A 29 -9.21 4.37 -6.25
N GLY A 30 -8.91 5.63 -5.94
CA GLY A 30 -9.30 6.24 -4.68
C GLY A 30 -8.39 5.88 -3.51
N VAL A 31 -7.17 5.46 -3.79
CA VAL A 31 -6.21 5.02 -2.77
C VAL A 31 -5.22 6.13 -2.46
N LYS A 32 -5.01 6.36 -1.15
CA LYS A 32 -4.01 7.29 -0.66
C LYS A 32 -3.19 6.64 0.44
N HIS A 33 -1.87 6.72 0.34
CA HIS A 33 -0.98 6.18 1.36
C HIS A 33 -0.98 7.07 2.59
N GLN A 34 -1.25 6.47 3.75
CA GLN A 34 -1.05 7.13 5.05
C GLN A 34 0.37 6.90 5.53
N ASN A 35 0.85 5.68 5.41
CA ASN A 35 2.19 5.31 5.85
C ASN A 35 2.65 4.06 5.10
N ILE A 36 3.95 3.94 4.91
CA ILE A 36 4.57 2.75 4.33
C ILE A 36 5.70 2.33 5.27
N LEU A 37 5.63 1.09 5.74
CA LEU A 37 6.66 0.51 6.59
C LEU A 37 7.32 -0.63 5.81
N TYR A 38 8.64 -0.71 5.90
CA TYR A 38 9.34 -1.73 5.12
C TYR A 38 10.57 -2.25 5.83
N ASN A 39 10.96 -3.46 5.46
CA ASN A 39 12.21 -4.08 5.91
C ASN A 39 12.78 -4.83 4.71
N ALA A 40 13.88 -4.30 4.16
CA ALA A 40 14.47 -4.85 2.94
C ALA A 40 15.05 -6.26 3.17
N GLU A 41 15.64 -6.51 4.33
CA GLU A 41 16.20 -7.82 4.65
C GLU A 41 15.12 -8.89 4.75
N ALA A 42 13.96 -8.52 5.29
CA ALA A 42 12.82 -9.43 5.40
C ALA A 42 12.00 -9.49 4.11
N ASP A 43 12.32 -8.68 3.12
CA ASP A 43 11.57 -8.57 1.87
C ASP A 43 10.09 -8.29 2.10
N LYS A 44 9.81 -7.30 2.95
CA LYS A 44 8.42 -6.95 3.32
C LYS A 44 8.16 -5.47 3.24
N ILE A 45 6.97 -5.15 2.70
CA ILE A 45 6.39 -3.82 2.76
C ILE A 45 5.00 -3.95 3.37
N PHE A 46 4.69 -3.04 4.29
CA PHE A 46 3.35 -2.91 4.85
C PHE A 46 2.84 -1.53 4.48
N CYS A 47 1.68 -1.47 3.82
CA CYS A 47 1.07 -0.20 3.42
C CYS A 47 -0.17 0.06 4.25
N LEU A 48 -0.25 1.24 4.85
CA LEU A 48 -1.44 1.73 5.53
C LEU A 48 -2.09 2.75 4.60
N LEU A 49 -3.31 2.45 4.16
CA LEU A 49 -3.95 3.17 3.05
C LEU A 49 -5.36 3.60 3.39
N ASP A 50 -5.73 4.80 2.91
CA ASP A 50 -7.15 5.15 2.75
C ASP A 50 -7.62 4.59 1.42
N ALA A 51 -8.76 3.91 1.41
CA ALA A 51 -9.34 3.36 0.19
C ALA A 51 -10.83 3.16 0.36
N PRO A 52 -11.63 3.22 -0.73
CA PRO A 52 -13.07 3.04 -0.61
C PRO A 52 -13.46 1.60 -0.26
N ASN A 53 -12.67 0.61 -0.67
CA ASN A 53 -12.93 -0.79 -0.39
C ASN A 53 -11.69 -1.63 -0.64
N LYS A 54 -11.76 -2.90 -0.30
CA LYS A 54 -10.64 -3.84 -0.46
C LYS A 54 -10.25 -4.03 -1.93
N GLU A 55 -11.22 -4.03 -2.82
CA GLU A 55 -10.98 -4.19 -4.26
C GLU A 55 -10.13 -3.04 -4.82
N ALA A 56 -10.34 -1.83 -4.32
CA ALA A 56 -9.53 -0.68 -4.72
C ALA A 56 -8.06 -0.86 -4.32
N VAL A 57 -7.81 -1.38 -3.14
CA VAL A 57 -6.44 -1.67 -2.69
C VAL A 57 -5.79 -2.73 -3.58
N LYS A 58 -6.53 -3.78 -3.90
CA LYS A 58 -6.05 -4.83 -4.79
C LYS A 58 -5.69 -4.28 -6.17
N ASN A 59 -6.60 -3.51 -6.77
CA ASN A 59 -6.38 -2.94 -8.09
C ASN A 59 -5.21 -1.96 -8.11
N HIS A 60 -5.07 -1.15 -7.07
CA HIS A 60 -3.95 -0.23 -6.92
C HIS A 60 -2.61 -0.98 -7.02
N HIS A 61 -2.48 -2.08 -6.29
CA HIS A 61 -1.24 -2.85 -6.31
C HIS A 61 -1.03 -3.61 -7.61
N GLU A 62 -2.06 -4.31 -8.09
CA GLU A 62 -1.91 -5.18 -9.26
C GLU A 62 -1.82 -4.41 -10.58
N LYS A 63 -2.67 -3.41 -10.76
CA LYS A 63 -2.73 -2.68 -12.03
C LYS A 63 -1.70 -1.56 -12.13
N LYS A 64 -1.40 -0.90 -11.03
CA LYS A 64 -0.48 0.22 -11.05
C LYS A 64 0.98 -0.21 -10.88
N TYR A 65 1.23 -1.19 -10.02
CA TYR A 65 2.59 -1.62 -9.67
C TYR A 65 2.91 -3.05 -10.09
N GLY A 66 1.92 -3.82 -10.54
CA GLY A 66 2.15 -5.21 -10.92
C GLY A 66 2.50 -6.12 -9.75
N ILE A 67 2.00 -5.80 -8.56
CA ILE A 67 2.29 -6.53 -7.34
C ILE A 67 1.03 -7.17 -6.79
N LYS A 68 1.18 -8.40 -6.30
CA LYS A 68 0.10 -9.09 -5.62
C LYS A 68 0.33 -9.03 -4.12
N CYS A 69 -0.67 -8.53 -3.39
CA CYS A 69 -0.60 -8.47 -1.93
C CYS A 69 -0.73 -9.88 -1.34
N GLU A 70 0.04 -10.15 -0.29
CA GLU A 70 -0.08 -11.40 0.47
C GLU A 70 -1.41 -11.45 1.21
N TRP A 71 -1.84 -10.31 1.75
CA TRP A 71 -3.15 -10.15 2.38
C TRP A 71 -3.50 -8.65 2.43
N ILE A 72 -4.78 -8.39 2.54
CA ILE A 72 -5.34 -7.04 2.69
C ILE A 72 -6.41 -7.11 3.77
N MET A 73 -6.35 -6.20 4.73
CA MET A 73 -7.25 -6.23 5.88
C MET A 73 -7.71 -4.82 6.22
N GLU A 74 -9.01 -4.65 6.43
CA GLU A 74 -9.51 -3.39 6.95
C GLU A 74 -9.09 -3.27 8.41
N VAL A 75 -8.60 -2.10 8.81
CA VAL A 75 -8.10 -1.86 10.16
C VAL A 75 -8.63 -0.54 10.69
N LYS A 76 -8.52 -0.37 12.00
CA LYS A 76 -8.78 0.91 12.67
C LYS A 76 -7.49 1.36 13.32
N THR A 77 -7.30 2.65 13.43
CA THR A 77 -6.12 3.21 14.08
C THR A 77 -6.54 3.96 15.33
N THR A 78 -5.59 4.12 16.24
CA THR A 78 -5.79 4.93 17.44
C THR A 78 -5.23 6.34 17.28
N ALA A 79 -4.59 6.60 16.15
CA ALA A 79 -4.01 7.91 15.83
C ALA A 79 -5.01 8.84 15.17
#